data_a4bdd5512065ec20c473ed07c45dee85
#
_entry.id   a4bdd5512065ec20c473ed07c45dee85
#
_cell.length_a   1.000
_cell.length_b   1.000
_cell.length_c   1.000
_cell.angle_alpha   90.00
_cell.angle_beta   90.00
_cell.angle_gamma   90.00
#
_symmetry.space_group_name_H-M   'P 1'
#
loop_
_entity.id
_entity.type
_entity.pdbx_description
1 polymer ?
#
loop_
_entity_poly.entity_id
_entity_poly.type
_entity_poly.pdbx_seq_one_letter_code
_entity_poly.pdbx_strand_id
1 'polypeptide(L)'
;MKEYLDVVDENGMPTGETVERSIAHREGFPHRTSHLWLVRKRDGRIQVLLQKRAMTKSFPGCYDISSAGHIPAGQDYYPSAIRELKEELGLTAKESELIPCGDMKIVWDDVFFGIPYHDRQYTKVLLLWADIEEDQLTLQKEEVDGVLWIDLQECMDRVAAGTIQNCISPEVLKLVQAAAAATA
;
A
#
# COMPACT_ATOMS: atom_id res chain seq x y z
N MET A 1 -0.26 -6.27 20.13
CA MET A 1 0.15 -4.94 20.71
C MET A 1 -0.78 -3.90 20.11
N LYS A 2 -1.19 -2.85 20.85
CA LYS A 2 -2.00 -1.76 20.27
C LYS A 2 -1.10 -0.87 19.43
N GLU A 3 -1.51 -0.57 18.22
CA GLU A 3 -0.84 0.36 17.31
C GLU A 3 -1.44 1.76 17.46
N TYR A 4 -0.59 2.77 17.62
CA TYR A 4 -0.97 4.17 17.69
C TYR A 4 -0.48 4.92 16.46
N LEU A 5 -1.32 5.80 15.94
CA LEU A 5 -1.09 6.64 14.77
C LEU A 5 -1.09 8.10 15.17
N ASP A 6 -0.28 8.93 14.50
CA ASP A 6 -0.40 10.38 14.62
C ASP A 6 -1.68 10.85 13.93
N VAL A 7 -2.47 11.66 14.61
CA VAL A 7 -3.55 12.44 13.98
C VAL A 7 -2.89 13.54 13.16
N VAL A 8 -3.33 13.73 11.92
CA VAL A 8 -2.76 14.74 11.02
C VAL A 8 -3.78 15.84 10.68
N ASP A 9 -3.25 17.01 10.31
CA ASP A 9 -4.02 18.14 9.82
C ASP A 9 -4.43 17.99 8.33
N GLU A 10 -5.02 19.02 7.77
CA GLU A 10 -5.45 19.07 6.36
C GLU A 10 -4.30 18.97 5.33
N ASN A 11 -3.05 19.20 5.77
CA ASN A 11 -1.84 19.07 4.97
C ASN A 11 -1.10 17.75 5.20
N GLY A 12 -1.66 16.84 6.03
CA GLY A 12 -1.03 15.57 6.39
C GLY A 12 0.08 15.68 7.42
N MET A 13 0.19 16.83 8.12
CA MET A 13 1.21 17.06 9.14
C MET A 13 0.70 16.64 10.52
N PRO A 14 1.53 15.93 11.33
CA PRO A 14 1.15 15.54 12.68
C PRO A 14 0.73 16.73 13.54
N THR A 15 -0.43 16.62 14.20
CA THR A 15 -0.97 17.64 15.11
C THR A 15 -0.35 17.59 16.50
N GLY A 16 0.37 16.51 16.83
CA GLY A 16 0.84 16.19 18.18
C GLY A 16 -0.10 15.30 18.97
N GLU A 17 -1.30 15.02 18.44
CA GLU A 17 -2.24 14.04 19.01
C GLU A 17 -1.98 12.66 18.41
N THR A 18 -2.24 11.62 19.21
CA THR A 18 -2.16 10.22 18.78
C THR A 18 -3.45 9.49 19.06
N VAL A 19 -3.79 8.53 18.23
CA VAL A 19 -5.00 7.72 18.34
C VAL A 19 -4.70 6.24 18.11
N GLU A 20 -5.38 5.35 18.80
CA GLU A 20 -5.29 3.92 18.51
C GLU A 20 -5.87 3.64 17.11
N ARG A 21 -5.19 2.83 16.29
CA ARG A 21 -5.56 2.52 14.91
C ARG A 21 -7.03 2.07 14.75
N SER A 22 -7.52 1.23 15.66
CA SER A 22 -8.91 0.77 15.63
C SER A 22 -9.91 1.91 15.85
N ILE A 23 -9.55 2.91 16.67
CA ILE A 23 -10.35 4.12 16.91
C ILE A 23 -10.24 5.05 15.69
N ALA A 24 -9.04 5.19 15.12
CA ALA A 24 -8.84 6.01 13.92
C ALA A 24 -9.79 5.62 12.79
N HIS A 25 -9.89 4.32 12.51
CA HIS A 25 -10.81 3.83 11.48
C HIS A 25 -12.28 3.86 11.89
N ARG A 26 -12.61 3.62 13.16
CA ARG A 26 -13.99 3.65 13.60
C ARG A 26 -14.58 5.06 13.61
N GLU A 27 -13.78 6.06 14.00
CA GLU A 27 -14.21 7.47 14.17
C GLU A 27 -13.79 8.37 12.99
N GLY A 28 -12.94 7.86 12.06
CA GLY A 28 -12.48 8.61 10.89
C GLY A 28 -11.40 9.65 11.19
N PHE A 29 -10.49 9.38 12.12
CA PHE A 29 -9.35 10.26 12.35
C PHE A 29 -8.36 10.22 11.19
N PRO A 30 -7.95 11.39 10.64
CA PRO A 30 -6.97 11.44 9.57
C PRO A 30 -5.59 10.99 10.06
N HIS A 31 -4.94 10.14 9.29
CA HIS A 31 -3.65 9.54 9.63
C HIS A 31 -2.80 9.27 8.38
N ARG A 32 -1.54 8.88 8.58
CA ARG A 32 -0.58 8.65 7.51
C ARG A 32 -0.46 7.17 7.17
N THR A 33 -0.28 6.89 5.86
CA THR A 33 0.01 5.56 5.33
C THR A 33 1.07 5.61 4.25
N SER A 34 1.70 4.49 3.94
CA SER A 34 2.59 4.33 2.79
C SER A 34 2.10 3.21 1.87
N HIS A 35 2.18 3.44 0.58
CA HIS A 35 1.94 2.47 -0.48
C HIS A 35 3.25 2.22 -1.21
N LEU A 36 3.81 1.03 -1.09
CA LEU A 36 5.04 0.64 -1.76
C LEU A 36 4.74 -0.34 -2.88
N TRP A 37 5.06 0.06 -4.11
CA TRP A 37 4.88 -0.72 -5.32
C TRP A 37 6.21 -1.35 -5.74
N LEU A 38 6.25 -2.68 -5.79
CA LEU A 38 7.36 -3.39 -6.40
C LEU A 38 7.13 -3.48 -7.89
N VAL A 39 8.14 -3.09 -8.67
CA VAL A 39 8.12 -3.16 -10.12
C VAL A 39 9.35 -3.88 -10.64
N ARG A 40 9.20 -4.53 -11.79
CA ARG A 40 10.31 -5.14 -12.54
C ARG A 40 10.12 -4.95 -14.05
N LYS A 41 11.18 -5.18 -14.80
CA LYS A 41 11.12 -5.18 -16.26
C LYS A 41 11.34 -6.59 -16.80
N ARG A 42 10.37 -7.12 -17.54
CA ARG A 42 10.43 -8.43 -18.19
C ARG A 42 9.96 -8.31 -19.64
N ASP A 43 10.75 -8.86 -20.57
CA ASP A 43 10.44 -8.86 -22.01
C ASP A 43 10.08 -7.46 -22.56
N GLY A 44 10.77 -6.43 -22.06
CA GLY A 44 10.55 -5.05 -22.45
C GLY A 44 9.31 -4.39 -21.82
N ARG A 45 8.57 -5.10 -20.95
CA ARG A 45 7.38 -4.60 -20.26
C ARG A 45 7.66 -4.33 -18.80
N ILE A 46 6.96 -3.36 -18.23
CA ILE A 46 6.96 -3.08 -16.80
C ILE A 46 5.87 -3.94 -16.16
N GLN A 47 6.23 -4.72 -15.15
CA GLN A 47 5.31 -5.48 -14.32
C GLN A 47 5.26 -4.88 -12.93
N VAL A 48 4.10 -4.99 -12.29
CA VAL A 48 3.88 -4.67 -10.87
C VAL A 48 3.56 -5.94 -10.10
N LEU A 49 4.01 -6.02 -8.85
CA LEU A 49 3.61 -7.06 -7.93
C LEU A 49 2.33 -6.63 -7.22
N LEU A 50 1.30 -7.43 -7.28
CA LEU A 50 0.10 -7.28 -6.46
C LEU A 50 0.15 -8.29 -5.30
N GLN A 51 -0.29 -7.89 -4.11
CA GLN A 51 -0.59 -8.83 -3.04
C GLN A 51 -2.07 -9.20 -3.04
N LYS A 52 -2.38 -10.44 -2.69
CA LYS A 52 -3.74 -10.88 -2.42
C LYS A 52 -3.97 -10.84 -0.92
N ARG A 53 -4.93 -10.04 -0.49
CA ARG A 53 -5.26 -9.83 0.93
C ARG A 53 -5.82 -11.09 1.56
N ALA A 54 -5.39 -11.39 2.79
CA ALA A 54 -5.93 -12.51 3.54
C ALA A 54 -7.43 -12.32 3.83
N MET A 55 -8.14 -13.43 3.95
CA MET A 55 -9.60 -13.45 4.16
C MET A 55 -10.05 -12.82 5.48
N THR A 56 -9.12 -12.61 6.42
CA THR A 56 -9.35 -12.01 7.74
C THR A 56 -9.19 -10.49 7.75
N LYS A 57 -8.77 -9.90 6.64
CA LYS A 57 -8.53 -8.45 6.50
C LYS A 57 -9.75 -7.73 5.90
N SER A 58 -9.76 -6.40 6.02
CA SER A 58 -10.63 -5.56 5.18
C SER A 58 -10.37 -5.86 3.71
N PHE A 59 -11.41 -5.80 2.84
CA PHE A 59 -11.32 -6.22 1.42
C PHE A 59 -10.80 -7.66 1.26
N PRO A 60 -11.45 -8.66 1.87
CA PRO A 60 -10.94 -10.03 1.89
C PRO A 60 -10.78 -10.60 0.47
N GLY A 61 -9.63 -11.19 0.19
CA GLY A 61 -9.31 -11.83 -1.09
C GLY A 61 -9.13 -10.89 -2.28
N CYS A 62 -9.20 -9.57 -2.08
CA CYS A 62 -8.91 -8.59 -3.13
C CYS A 62 -7.40 -8.52 -3.40
N TYR A 63 -7.05 -8.24 -4.65
CA TYR A 63 -5.71 -7.79 -4.99
C TYR A 63 -5.52 -6.34 -4.56
N ASP A 64 -4.32 -6.05 -4.07
CA ASP A 64 -3.91 -4.78 -3.48
C ASP A 64 -2.47 -4.43 -3.91
N ILE A 65 -1.98 -3.33 -3.44
CA ILE A 65 -0.62 -2.81 -3.59
C ILE A 65 0.39 -3.86 -3.11
N SER A 66 1.63 -3.83 -3.59
CA SER A 66 2.67 -4.82 -3.23
C SER A 66 2.88 -4.90 -1.71
N SER A 67 3.02 -3.76 -1.05
CA SER A 67 3.05 -3.65 0.41
C SER A 67 2.48 -2.30 0.83
N ALA A 68 1.65 -2.28 1.87
CA ALA A 68 1.00 -1.07 2.35
C ALA A 68 0.80 -1.11 3.86
N GLY A 69 1.11 -0.01 4.52
CA GLY A 69 0.97 0.06 5.97
C GLY A 69 0.75 1.45 6.53
N HIS A 70 0.33 1.47 7.78
CA HIS A 70 0.19 2.69 8.55
C HIS A 70 1.56 3.19 9.03
N ILE A 71 1.65 4.51 9.19
CA ILE A 71 2.82 5.13 9.79
C ILE A 71 2.58 5.21 11.31
N PRO A 72 3.27 4.43 12.14
CA PRO A 72 3.13 4.51 13.58
C PRO A 72 3.46 5.90 14.11
N ALA A 73 2.85 6.27 15.24
CA ALA A 73 3.05 7.55 15.87
C ALA A 73 4.55 7.86 16.08
N GLY A 74 4.96 9.05 15.67
CA GLY A 74 6.35 9.52 15.75
C GLY A 74 7.31 8.91 14.72
N GLN A 75 6.84 8.07 13.79
CA GLN A 75 7.65 7.51 12.71
C GLN A 75 7.48 8.28 11.39
N ASP A 76 8.34 7.98 10.41
CA ASP A 76 8.29 8.57 9.07
C ASP A 76 7.92 7.53 8.01
N TYR A 77 7.58 7.99 6.81
CA TYR A 77 7.08 7.19 5.69
C TYR A 77 8.07 6.12 5.22
N TYR A 78 9.34 6.49 4.97
CA TYR A 78 10.32 5.57 4.39
C TYR A 78 10.69 4.41 5.31
N PRO A 79 11.04 4.64 6.59
CA PRO A 79 11.30 3.54 7.54
C PRO A 79 10.09 2.63 7.72
N SER A 80 8.88 3.22 7.75
CA SER A 80 7.64 2.45 7.90
C SER A 80 7.37 1.58 6.68
N ALA A 81 7.55 2.10 5.46
CA ALA A 81 7.39 1.33 4.23
C ALA A 81 8.38 0.16 4.15
N ILE A 82 9.63 0.35 4.57
CA ILE A 82 10.64 -0.71 4.62
C ILE A 82 10.30 -1.78 5.67
N ARG A 83 9.76 -1.36 6.81
CA ARG A 83 9.30 -2.27 7.86
C ARG A 83 8.16 -3.16 7.34
N GLU A 84 7.11 -2.57 6.72
CA GLU A 84 5.99 -3.30 6.15
C GLU A 84 6.44 -4.25 5.03
N LEU A 85 7.33 -3.80 4.14
CA LEU A 85 7.92 -4.63 3.09
C LEU A 85 8.57 -5.90 3.68
N LYS A 86 9.31 -5.73 4.80
CA LYS A 86 9.96 -6.85 5.48
C LYS A 86 8.96 -7.77 6.16
N GLU A 87 7.95 -7.22 6.82
CA GLU A 87 6.93 -7.97 7.55
C GLU A 87 6.02 -8.75 6.60
N GLU A 88 5.49 -8.11 5.56
CA GLU A 88 4.52 -8.69 4.64
C GLU A 88 5.15 -9.63 3.61
N LEU A 89 6.33 -9.27 3.05
CA LEU A 89 6.94 -9.96 1.90
C LEU A 89 8.34 -10.56 2.19
N GLY A 90 8.91 -10.32 3.37
CA GLY A 90 10.24 -10.81 3.74
C GLY A 90 11.41 -10.08 3.06
N LEU A 91 11.15 -8.98 2.37
CA LEU A 91 12.18 -8.22 1.65
C LEU A 91 12.72 -7.07 2.48
N THR A 92 13.93 -6.65 2.15
CA THR A 92 14.56 -5.46 2.72
C THR A 92 15.01 -4.51 1.61
N ALA A 93 14.93 -3.21 1.86
CA ALA A 93 15.42 -2.17 0.97
C ALA A 93 16.09 -1.06 1.78
N LYS A 94 16.89 -0.22 1.11
CA LYS A 94 17.39 1.03 1.68
C LYS A 94 16.44 2.17 1.30
N GLU A 95 16.34 3.20 2.11
CA GLU A 95 15.53 4.39 1.79
C GLU A 95 15.91 5.00 0.43
N SER A 96 17.21 4.99 0.09
CA SER A 96 17.73 5.52 -1.19
C SER A 96 17.29 4.73 -2.43
N GLU A 97 16.74 3.53 -2.25
CA GLU A 97 16.22 2.69 -3.34
C GLU A 97 14.72 2.95 -3.58
N LEU A 98 14.04 3.62 -2.65
CA LEU A 98 12.63 3.96 -2.77
C LEU A 98 12.44 5.25 -3.58
N ILE A 99 11.69 5.16 -4.66
CA ILE A 99 11.41 6.25 -5.57
C ILE A 99 10.03 6.84 -5.24
N PRO A 100 9.93 8.14 -4.89
CA PRO A 100 8.64 8.77 -4.64
C PRO A 100 7.84 8.92 -5.95
N CYS A 101 6.60 8.43 -5.95
CA CYS A 101 5.67 8.57 -7.07
C CYS A 101 4.71 9.75 -6.90
N GLY A 102 4.51 10.20 -5.66
CA GLY A 102 3.59 11.28 -5.29
C GLY A 102 2.88 11.00 -3.98
N ASP A 103 1.99 11.92 -3.62
CA ASP A 103 1.18 11.82 -2.42
C ASP A 103 -0.31 11.77 -2.81
N MET A 104 -1.11 11.07 -2.02
CA MET A 104 -2.55 10.92 -2.23
C MET A 104 -3.30 11.17 -0.93
N LYS A 105 -4.52 11.71 -1.04
CA LYS A 105 -5.50 11.71 0.03
C LYS A 105 -6.58 10.68 -0.30
N ILE A 106 -6.76 9.70 0.58
CA ILE A 106 -7.77 8.66 0.45
C ILE A 106 -8.87 8.93 1.48
N VAL A 107 -10.11 9.04 1.00
CA VAL A 107 -11.30 9.22 1.83
C VAL A 107 -12.30 8.16 1.41
N TRP A 108 -12.62 7.26 2.33
CA TRP A 108 -13.49 6.14 2.02
C TRP A 108 -14.23 5.64 3.27
N ASP A 109 -15.46 5.19 3.10
CA ASP A 109 -16.32 4.71 4.18
C ASP A 109 -16.95 3.37 3.81
N ASP A 110 -16.90 2.41 4.71
CA ASP A 110 -17.55 1.10 4.57
C ASP A 110 -17.85 0.46 5.94
N VAL A 111 -18.28 -0.80 5.90
CA VAL A 111 -18.50 -1.64 7.07
C VAL A 111 -17.81 -2.98 6.85
N PHE A 112 -16.80 -3.31 7.67
CA PHE A 112 -16.17 -4.62 7.66
C PHE A 112 -16.51 -5.40 8.92
N PHE A 113 -16.97 -6.64 8.72
CA PHE A 113 -17.32 -7.54 9.84
C PHE A 113 -18.32 -6.91 10.84
N GLY A 114 -19.23 -6.05 10.33
CA GLY A 114 -20.22 -5.35 11.14
C GLY A 114 -19.70 -4.13 11.90
N ILE A 115 -18.46 -3.71 11.67
CA ILE A 115 -17.83 -2.54 12.30
C ILE A 115 -17.68 -1.42 11.26
N PRO A 116 -18.11 -0.18 11.55
CA PRO A 116 -17.85 0.98 10.70
C PRO A 116 -16.35 1.15 10.46
N TYR A 117 -16.01 1.50 9.23
CA TYR A 117 -14.64 1.72 8.79
C TYR A 117 -14.57 3.00 7.97
N HIS A 118 -13.95 4.03 8.55
CA HIS A 118 -13.77 5.34 7.96
C HIS A 118 -12.30 5.57 7.67
N ASP A 119 -11.94 5.48 6.41
CA ASP A 119 -10.56 5.69 5.96
C ASP A 119 -10.31 7.14 5.59
N ARG A 120 -9.30 7.75 6.22
CA ARG A 120 -8.92 9.15 6.07
C ARG A 120 -7.40 9.21 6.01
N GLN A 121 -6.83 8.78 4.88
CA GLN A 121 -5.39 8.58 4.75
C GLN A 121 -4.71 9.72 4.00
N TYR A 122 -3.54 10.10 4.49
CA TYR A 122 -2.53 10.87 3.79
C TYR A 122 -1.40 9.90 3.41
N THR A 123 -1.41 9.49 2.16
CA THR A 123 -0.64 8.36 1.66
C THR A 123 0.53 8.82 0.82
N LYS A 124 1.74 8.40 1.19
CA LYS A 124 2.91 8.51 0.31
C LYS A 124 3.01 7.27 -0.58
N VAL A 125 3.02 7.50 -1.89
CA VAL A 125 3.18 6.43 -2.90
C VAL A 125 4.65 6.33 -3.27
N LEU A 126 5.21 5.13 -3.11
CA LEU A 126 6.61 4.80 -3.33
C LEU A 126 6.71 3.64 -4.34
N LEU A 127 7.82 3.58 -5.07
CA LEU A 127 8.16 2.52 -5.99
C LEU A 127 9.54 1.95 -5.65
N LEU A 128 9.69 0.63 -5.77
CA LEU A 128 10.95 -0.09 -5.65
C LEU A 128 11.14 -1.00 -6.85
N TRP A 129 12.26 -0.84 -7.56
CA TRP A 129 12.66 -1.79 -8.59
C TRP A 129 13.22 -3.06 -7.96
N ALA A 130 12.56 -4.20 -8.20
CA ALA A 130 12.91 -5.48 -7.58
C ALA A 130 12.72 -6.63 -8.59
N ASP A 131 13.80 -7.08 -9.20
CA ASP A 131 13.77 -8.23 -10.12
C ASP A 131 13.86 -9.54 -9.34
N ILE A 132 12.73 -9.93 -8.73
CA ILE A 132 12.57 -11.11 -7.89
C ILE A 132 11.43 -12.00 -8.41
N GLU A 133 11.49 -13.29 -8.09
CA GLU A 133 10.42 -14.24 -8.35
C GLU A 133 9.53 -14.43 -7.11
N GLU A 134 8.31 -14.92 -7.31
CA GLU A 134 7.33 -15.08 -6.22
C GLU A 134 7.79 -16.06 -5.14
N ASP A 135 8.56 -17.08 -5.51
CA ASP A 135 9.10 -18.10 -4.59
C ASP A 135 10.26 -17.61 -3.72
N GLN A 136 10.81 -16.43 -4.04
CA GLN A 136 11.82 -15.76 -3.22
C GLN A 136 11.21 -14.93 -2.08
N LEU A 137 9.89 -14.78 -2.06
CA LEU A 137 9.17 -14.02 -1.05
C LEU A 137 8.81 -14.87 0.17
N THR A 138 8.84 -14.26 1.33
CA THR A 138 8.34 -14.85 2.58
C THR A 138 7.09 -14.10 3.00
N LEU A 139 5.92 -14.66 2.68
CA LEU A 139 4.64 -13.99 2.92
C LEU A 139 4.19 -14.13 4.37
N GLN A 140 3.78 -13.02 4.99
CA GLN A 140 3.10 -13.00 6.28
C GLN A 140 1.65 -13.49 6.08
N LYS A 141 1.37 -14.76 6.33
CA LYS A 141 0.11 -15.44 6.01
C LYS A 141 -1.12 -14.85 6.69
N GLU A 142 -0.95 -14.14 7.80
CA GLU A 142 -2.01 -13.43 8.49
C GLU A 142 -2.53 -12.22 7.71
N GLU A 143 -1.69 -11.67 6.82
CA GLU A 143 -1.96 -10.46 6.04
C GLU A 143 -2.09 -10.74 4.54
N VAL A 144 -1.26 -11.66 4.00
CA VAL A 144 -1.06 -11.89 2.56
C VAL A 144 -1.28 -13.36 2.20
N ASP A 145 -2.35 -13.65 1.45
CA ASP A 145 -2.66 -15.00 0.96
C ASP A 145 -1.76 -15.43 -0.21
N GLY A 146 -1.30 -14.47 -1.01
CA GLY A 146 -0.48 -14.72 -2.19
C GLY A 146 -0.05 -13.43 -2.87
N VAL A 147 0.71 -13.57 -3.94
CA VAL A 147 1.18 -12.47 -4.78
C VAL A 147 0.98 -12.81 -6.26
N LEU A 148 1.01 -11.78 -7.11
CA LEU A 148 0.87 -11.91 -8.56
C LEU A 148 1.70 -10.83 -9.26
N TRP A 149 2.67 -11.22 -10.10
CA TRP A 149 3.25 -10.33 -11.06
C TRP A 149 2.33 -10.16 -12.28
N ILE A 150 1.98 -8.93 -12.61
CA ILE A 150 1.12 -8.59 -13.74
C ILE A 150 1.73 -7.44 -14.53
N ASP A 151 1.57 -7.43 -15.86
CA ASP A 151 1.91 -6.28 -16.68
C ASP A 151 1.19 -5.03 -16.18
N LEU A 152 1.89 -3.91 -16.03
CA LEU A 152 1.32 -2.69 -15.45
C LEU A 152 0.14 -2.17 -16.27
N GLN A 153 0.24 -2.20 -17.62
CA GLN A 153 -0.86 -1.76 -18.47
C GLN A 153 -2.06 -2.71 -18.36
N GLU A 154 -1.82 -4.04 -18.33
CA GLU A 154 -2.86 -5.02 -18.12
C GLU A 154 -3.55 -4.81 -16.74
N CYS A 155 -2.77 -4.54 -15.69
CA CYS A 155 -3.31 -4.23 -14.37
C CYS A 155 -4.24 -3.02 -14.42
N MET A 156 -3.81 -1.92 -15.04
CA MET A 156 -4.60 -0.70 -15.21
C MET A 156 -5.90 -0.97 -15.95
N ASP A 157 -5.83 -1.71 -17.06
CA ASP A 157 -7.01 -2.04 -17.88
C ASP A 157 -8.00 -2.92 -17.09
N ARG A 158 -7.52 -3.92 -16.37
CA ARG A 158 -8.36 -4.82 -15.57
C ARG A 158 -8.99 -4.15 -14.36
N VAL A 159 -8.27 -3.25 -13.70
CA VAL A 159 -8.81 -2.43 -12.59
C VAL A 159 -9.90 -1.51 -13.13
N ALA A 160 -9.64 -0.80 -14.24
CA ALA A 160 -10.62 0.11 -14.85
C ALA A 160 -11.87 -0.63 -15.35
N ALA A 161 -11.72 -1.83 -15.89
CA ALA A 161 -12.84 -2.65 -16.37
C ALA A 161 -13.56 -3.44 -15.28
N GLY A 162 -13.05 -3.46 -14.03
CA GLY A 162 -13.59 -4.27 -12.93
C GLY A 162 -13.47 -5.78 -13.16
N THR A 163 -12.51 -6.23 -13.97
CA THR A 163 -12.29 -7.66 -14.32
C THR A 163 -11.29 -8.36 -13.40
N ILE A 164 -10.74 -7.66 -12.44
CA ILE A 164 -9.95 -8.20 -11.33
C ILE A 164 -10.56 -7.72 -10.01
N GLN A 165 -10.76 -8.65 -9.07
CA GLN A 165 -11.23 -8.29 -7.74
C GLN A 165 -10.10 -7.55 -7.01
N ASN A 166 -10.26 -6.25 -6.76
CA ASN A 166 -9.22 -5.41 -6.21
C ASN A 166 -9.76 -4.31 -5.30
N CYS A 167 -8.86 -3.69 -4.52
CA CYS A 167 -9.12 -2.46 -3.76
C CYS A 167 -8.13 -1.33 -4.14
N ILE A 168 -7.65 -1.34 -5.38
CA ILE A 168 -6.66 -0.40 -5.91
C ILE A 168 -7.36 0.79 -6.56
N SER A 169 -6.97 2.02 -6.19
CA SER A 169 -7.41 3.23 -6.90
C SER A 169 -6.74 3.33 -8.28
N PRO A 170 -7.49 3.61 -9.36
CA PRO A 170 -6.89 3.87 -10.68
C PRO A 170 -5.90 5.03 -10.70
N GLU A 171 -6.06 6.01 -9.80
CA GLU A 171 -5.18 7.17 -9.70
C GLU A 171 -3.78 6.80 -9.23
N VAL A 172 -3.66 5.85 -8.28
CA VAL A 172 -2.35 5.41 -7.80
C VAL A 172 -1.57 4.69 -8.90
N LEU A 173 -2.23 3.91 -9.74
CA LEU A 173 -1.58 3.23 -10.87
C LEU A 173 -0.99 4.21 -11.89
N LYS A 174 -1.61 5.37 -12.10
CA LYS A 174 -1.08 6.44 -12.95
C LYS A 174 0.19 7.05 -12.36
N LEU A 175 0.24 7.25 -11.04
CA LEU A 175 1.46 7.73 -10.37
C LEU A 175 2.61 6.74 -10.53
N VAL A 176 2.33 5.46 -10.30
CA VAL A 176 3.30 4.37 -10.47
C VAL A 176 3.78 4.28 -11.91
N GLN A 177 2.88 4.35 -12.90
CA GLN A 177 3.23 4.32 -14.32
C GLN A 177 4.16 5.47 -14.70
N ALA A 178 3.87 6.69 -14.25
CA ALA A 178 4.69 7.87 -14.53
C ALA A 178 6.09 7.74 -13.91
N ALA A 179 6.18 7.30 -12.64
CA ALA A 179 7.45 7.10 -11.95
C ALA A 179 8.27 5.97 -12.58
N ALA A 180 7.64 4.84 -12.89
CA ALA A 180 8.32 3.72 -13.54
C ALA A 180 8.84 4.09 -14.94
N ALA A 181 8.08 4.84 -15.73
CA ALA A 181 8.53 5.31 -17.04
C ALA A 181 9.72 6.29 -16.97
N ALA A 182 9.80 7.09 -15.91
CA ALA A 182 10.88 8.06 -15.71
C ALA A 182 12.19 7.42 -15.18
N THR A 183 12.11 6.19 -14.64
CA THR A 183 13.23 5.53 -13.94
C THR A 183 13.62 4.16 -14.52
N ALA A 184 12.96 3.71 -15.63
CA ALA A 184 13.17 2.42 -16.30
C ALA A 184 14.43 2.36 -17.16
#